data_0c0fb5e339fb040f425067eef09d37c3
#
_entry.id   0c0fb5e339fb040f425067eef09d37c3
#
_cell.length_a   1.000
_cell.length_b   1.000
_cell.length_c   1.000
_cell.angle_alpha   90.00
_cell.angle_beta   90.00
_cell.angle_gamma   90.00
#
_symmetry.space_group_name_H-M   'P 1'
#
loop_
_entity.id
_entity.type
_entity.pdbx_description
1 polymer ?
#
loop_
_entity_poly.entity_id
_entity_poly.type
_entity_poly.pdbx_seq_one_letter_code
_entity_poly.pdbx_strand_id
1 'polypeptide(L)'
;TFPWSDHQCCVTCFAENGLNALHTLESEKVDILISDIRMPGMNGLELSKAVKERSPETEIILLTGYAEFEYAKQALSLGIRQYLLKPFRFEDIESALLSCIHSLDNLESRRRQQTYIQEKLQLISPLLTEQIYQDLLEGRIGDYSEKIAACNIKDALYVVISTQSDFPGSSLDIALYAQI
;
A
#
# COMPACT_ATOMS: atom_id res chain seq x y z
N THR A 1 29.92 18.96 -2.25
CA THR A 1 29.21 17.78 -1.76
C THR A 1 27.78 18.19 -1.49
N PHE A 2 26.79 17.40 -1.92
CA PHE A 2 25.38 17.70 -1.67
C PHE A 2 25.07 17.54 -0.17
N PRO A 3 24.37 18.50 0.50
CA PRO A 3 24.09 18.46 1.93
C PRO A 3 22.86 17.57 2.23
N TRP A 4 23.02 16.27 2.15
CA TRP A 4 21.93 15.29 2.34
C TRP A 4 21.22 15.44 3.70
N SER A 5 21.96 15.75 4.75
CA SER A 5 21.44 15.92 6.11
C SER A 5 20.42 17.05 6.24
N ASP A 6 20.56 18.11 5.45
CA ASP A 6 19.67 19.27 5.49
C ASP A 6 18.27 18.92 4.97
N HIS A 7 18.18 17.82 4.20
CA HIS A 7 16.93 17.26 3.65
C HIS A 7 16.46 16.00 4.40
N GLN A 8 16.97 15.75 5.61
CA GLN A 8 16.66 14.55 6.41
C GLN A 8 16.97 13.23 5.68
N CYS A 9 17.92 13.26 4.76
CA CYS A 9 18.39 12.12 4.00
C CYS A 9 19.77 11.66 4.49
N CYS A 10 20.02 10.38 4.38
CA CYS A 10 21.35 9.81 4.54
C CYS A 10 21.66 8.92 3.34
N VAL A 11 22.92 8.93 2.93
CA VAL A 11 23.39 8.00 1.90
C VAL A 11 23.73 6.69 2.57
N THR A 12 22.97 5.64 2.27
CA THR A 12 23.15 4.32 2.88
C THR A 12 24.17 3.48 2.14
N CYS A 13 24.22 3.59 0.81
CA CYS A 13 25.14 2.80 0.00
C CYS A 13 25.50 3.49 -1.31
N PHE A 14 26.59 3.04 -1.92
CA PHE A 14 27.00 3.38 -3.27
C PHE A 14 27.22 2.10 -4.06
N ALA A 15 26.89 2.14 -5.35
CA ALA A 15 27.11 1.02 -6.26
C ALA A 15 27.77 1.53 -7.56
N GLU A 16 28.74 0.80 -8.08
CA GLU A 16 29.49 1.17 -9.28
C GLU A 16 28.73 0.88 -10.58
N ASN A 17 27.76 -0.02 -10.53
CA ASN A 17 26.93 -0.44 -11.67
C ASN A 17 25.58 -0.99 -11.23
N GLY A 18 24.68 -1.23 -12.19
CA GLY A 18 23.33 -1.67 -11.91
C GLY A 18 23.22 -3.04 -11.21
N LEU A 19 24.11 -3.98 -11.53
CA LEU A 19 24.12 -5.30 -10.89
C LEU A 19 24.51 -5.22 -9.41
N ASN A 20 25.56 -4.45 -9.11
CA ASN A 20 25.99 -4.22 -7.74
C ASN A 20 24.91 -3.46 -6.94
N ALA A 21 24.25 -2.47 -7.56
CA ALA A 21 23.13 -1.78 -6.96
C ALA A 21 21.98 -2.73 -6.62
N LEU A 22 21.59 -3.59 -7.56
CA LEU A 22 20.52 -4.55 -7.36
C LEU A 22 20.84 -5.52 -6.22
N HIS A 23 22.07 -6.03 -6.16
CA HIS A 23 22.53 -6.92 -5.08
C HIS A 23 22.48 -6.22 -3.70
N THR A 24 22.92 -4.96 -3.63
CA THR A 24 22.87 -4.20 -2.38
C THR A 24 21.41 -3.98 -1.92
N LEU A 25 20.51 -3.69 -2.86
CA LEU A 25 19.07 -3.52 -2.58
C LEU A 25 18.36 -4.82 -2.18
N GLU A 26 19.00 -5.98 -2.24
CA GLU A 26 18.49 -7.23 -1.69
C GLU A 26 18.55 -7.28 -0.15
N SER A 27 19.54 -6.61 0.42
CA SER A 27 19.78 -6.58 1.88
C SER A 27 19.42 -5.25 2.53
N GLU A 28 19.42 -4.17 1.77
CA GLU A 28 19.20 -2.82 2.26
C GLU A 28 17.90 -2.23 1.73
N LYS A 29 17.05 -1.74 2.63
CA LYS A 29 15.87 -0.98 2.25
C LYS A 29 16.29 0.45 1.90
N VAL A 30 16.00 0.87 0.67
CA VAL A 30 16.32 2.21 0.18
C VAL A 30 15.01 2.90 -0.24
N ASP A 31 14.79 4.09 0.29
CA ASP A 31 13.59 4.88 -0.01
C ASP A 31 13.73 5.65 -1.33
N ILE A 32 14.95 6.13 -1.64
CA ILE A 32 15.24 6.87 -2.89
C ILE A 32 16.49 6.29 -3.55
N LEU A 33 16.36 5.89 -4.81
CA LEU A 33 17.46 5.46 -5.67
C LEU A 33 17.81 6.57 -6.66
N ILE A 34 19.08 6.98 -6.71
CA ILE A 34 19.59 7.89 -7.73
C ILE A 34 20.53 7.09 -8.63
N SER A 35 20.22 7.00 -9.92
CA SER A 35 20.98 6.17 -10.86
C SER A 35 21.24 6.88 -12.16
N ASP A 36 22.44 6.69 -12.73
CA ASP A 36 22.68 6.99 -14.14
C ASP A 36 21.94 5.98 -15.02
N ILE A 37 21.47 6.41 -16.18
CA ILE A 37 20.88 5.50 -17.17
C ILE A 37 21.96 4.65 -17.83
N ARG A 38 23.07 5.28 -18.23
CA ARG A 38 24.14 4.57 -18.93
C ARG A 38 25.18 4.01 -17.97
N MET A 39 25.04 2.74 -17.66
CA MET A 39 25.98 1.97 -16.85
C MET A 39 26.38 0.68 -17.56
N PRO A 40 27.61 0.17 -17.33
CA PRO A 40 28.02 -1.12 -17.89
C PRO A 40 27.21 -2.28 -17.28
N GLY A 41 26.88 -3.25 -18.10
CA GLY A 41 26.12 -4.43 -17.72
C GLY A 41 24.61 -4.13 -17.66
N MET A 42 24.08 -3.85 -16.49
CA MET A 42 22.68 -3.46 -16.28
C MET A 42 22.56 -1.93 -16.32
N ASN A 43 21.75 -1.41 -17.23
CA ASN A 43 21.47 0.02 -17.32
C ASN A 43 20.49 0.51 -16.25
N GLY A 44 20.39 1.84 -16.05
CA GLY A 44 19.54 2.43 -14.99
C GLY A 44 18.05 2.18 -15.18
N LEU A 45 17.55 1.99 -16.41
CA LEU A 45 16.14 1.65 -16.65
C LEU A 45 15.85 0.18 -16.31
N GLU A 46 16.75 -0.73 -16.65
CA GLU A 46 16.64 -2.14 -16.25
C GLU A 46 16.71 -2.28 -14.75
N LEU A 47 17.64 -1.56 -14.09
CA LEU A 47 17.72 -1.50 -12.63
C LEU A 47 16.40 -0.96 -12.04
N SER A 48 15.90 0.14 -12.58
CA SER A 48 14.66 0.76 -12.12
C SER A 48 13.46 -0.17 -12.20
N LYS A 49 13.36 -0.93 -13.29
CA LYS A 49 12.31 -1.94 -13.47
C LYS A 49 12.43 -3.02 -12.39
N ALA A 50 13.60 -3.59 -12.18
CA ALA A 50 13.82 -4.62 -11.17
C ALA A 50 13.52 -4.10 -9.75
N VAL A 51 13.90 -2.85 -9.45
CA VAL A 51 13.60 -2.20 -8.17
C VAL A 51 12.09 -2.00 -7.99
N LYS A 52 11.38 -1.50 -8.99
CA LYS A 52 9.93 -1.28 -8.90
C LYS A 52 9.14 -2.59 -8.78
N GLU A 53 9.60 -3.68 -9.34
CA GLU A 53 8.99 -5.00 -9.19
C GLU A 53 9.12 -5.53 -7.75
N ARG A 54 10.23 -5.26 -7.06
CA ARG A 54 10.49 -5.71 -5.68
C ARG A 54 10.00 -4.72 -4.61
N SER A 55 10.22 -3.44 -4.85
CA SER A 55 9.93 -2.34 -3.95
C SER A 55 9.22 -1.21 -4.71
N PRO A 56 7.92 -1.33 -4.97
CA PRO A 56 7.16 -0.35 -5.76
C PRO A 56 7.21 1.06 -5.19
N GLU A 57 7.51 1.19 -3.90
CA GLU A 57 7.52 2.45 -3.16
C GLU A 57 8.84 3.20 -3.25
N THR A 58 9.93 2.52 -3.59
CA THR A 58 11.23 3.19 -3.78
C THR A 58 11.09 4.24 -4.88
N GLU A 59 11.30 5.49 -4.53
CA GLU A 59 11.35 6.58 -5.52
C GLU A 59 12.66 6.54 -6.28
N ILE A 60 12.62 6.90 -7.58
CA ILE A 60 13.78 6.76 -8.44
C ILE A 60 14.03 8.08 -9.17
N ILE A 61 15.27 8.55 -9.10
CA ILE A 61 15.78 9.71 -9.85
C ILE A 61 16.76 9.18 -10.89
N LEU A 62 16.43 9.31 -12.16
CA LEU A 62 17.31 8.93 -13.26
C LEU A 62 18.12 10.10 -13.75
N LEU A 63 19.42 9.88 -13.89
CA LEU A 63 20.37 10.85 -14.45
C LEU A 63 20.77 10.41 -15.85
N THR A 64 20.84 11.33 -16.80
CA THR A 64 21.25 11.02 -18.19
C THR A 64 22.09 12.12 -18.79
N GLY A 65 23.08 11.74 -19.61
CA GLY A 65 23.85 12.68 -20.44
C GLY A 65 23.22 12.97 -21.79
N TYR A 66 22.09 12.33 -22.12
CA TYR A 66 21.46 12.40 -23.44
C TYR A 66 19.97 12.68 -23.32
N ALA A 67 19.49 13.65 -24.07
CA ALA A 67 18.08 13.96 -24.18
C ALA A 67 17.39 12.98 -25.17
N GLU A 68 17.46 11.68 -24.88
CA GLU A 68 16.80 10.66 -25.68
C GLU A 68 15.35 10.50 -25.25
N PHE A 69 14.44 10.85 -26.15
CA PHE A 69 12.99 10.76 -25.91
C PHE A 69 12.54 9.34 -25.47
N GLU A 70 13.15 8.30 -26.03
CA GLU A 70 12.81 6.92 -25.71
C GLU A 70 13.12 6.55 -24.25
N TYR A 71 14.21 7.07 -23.66
CA TYR A 71 14.50 6.85 -22.24
C TYR A 71 13.49 7.53 -21.32
N ALA A 72 13.11 8.76 -21.67
CA ALA A 72 12.08 9.48 -20.91
C ALA A 72 10.72 8.75 -20.97
N LYS A 73 10.34 8.24 -22.14
CA LYS A 73 9.11 7.46 -22.34
C LYS A 73 9.11 6.15 -21.54
N GLN A 74 10.24 5.43 -21.55
CA GLN A 74 10.38 4.21 -20.75
C GLN A 74 10.34 4.51 -19.25
N ALA A 75 11.04 5.55 -18.78
CA ALA A 75 11.00 5.99 -17.40
C ALA A 75 9.55 6.29 -16.93
N LEU A 76 8.80 7.04 -17.73
CA LEU A 76 7.39 7.32 -17.44
C LEU A 76 6.52 6.05 -17.37
N SER A 77 6.75 5.09 -18.27
CA SER A 77 6.01 3.81 -18.26
C SER A 77 6.30 2.96 -17.01
N LEU A 78 7.46 3.14 -16.37
CA LEU A 78 7.85 2.53 -15.10
C LEU A 78 7.37 3.33 -13.87
N GLY A 79 6.64 4.42 -14.09
CA GLY A 79 6.18 5.31 -13.01
C GLY A 79 7.27 6.22 -12.42
N ILE A 80 8.42 6.33 -13.09
CA ILE A 80 9.53 7.19 -12.67
C ILE A 80 9.21 8.61 -13.12
N ARG A 81 9.16 9.53 -12.17
CA ARG A 81 8.78 10.92 -12.43
C ARG A 81 9.96 11.87 -12.44
N GLN A 82 11.08 11.45 -11.85
CA GLN A 82 12.27 12.27 -11.70
C GLN A 82 13.34 11.83 -12.72
N TYR A 83 13.60 12.70 -13.69
CA TYR A 83 14.52 12.48 -14.77
C TYR A 83 15.34 13.76 -15.01
N LEU A 84 16.65 13.70 -14.77
CA LEU A 84 17.53 14.85 -14.83
C LEU A 84 18.54 14.70 -15.98
N LEU A 85 18.65 15.74 -16.81
CA LEU A 85 19.61 15.80 -17.91
C LEU A 85 20.95 16.41 -17.42
N LYS A 86 22.05 15.73 -17.63
CA LYS A 86 23.41 16.24 -17.38
C LYS A 86 23.82 17.26 -18.48
N PRO A 87 24.49 18.36 -18.14
CA PRO A 87 24.82 18.79 -16.79
C PRO A 87 23.61 19.41 -16.08
N PHE A 88 23.32 18.97 -14.87
CA PHE A 88 22.27 19.53 -14.00
C PHE A 88 22.89 20.44 -12.95
N ARG A 89 22.11 21.40 -12.46
CA ARG A 89 22.48 22.28 -11.37
C ARG A 89 22.14 21.64 -10.04
N PHE A 90 22.66 22.21 -8.98
CA PHE A 90 22.37 21.78 -7.61
C PHE A 90 20.87 21.85 -7.30
N GLU A 91 20.22 22.93 -7.72
CA GLU A 91 18.78 23.16 -7.51
C GLU A 91 17.91 22.14 -8.24
N ASP A 92 18.37 21.58 -9.35
CA ASP A 92 17.62 20.60 -10.11
C ASP A 92 17.55 19.25 -9.37
N ILE A 93 18.67 18.81 -8.76
CA ILE A 93 18.70 17.57 -7.95
C ILE A 93 17.97 17.75 -6.61
N GLU A 94 18.09 18.95 -6.00
CA GLU A 94 17.36 19.29 -4.78
C GLU A 94 15.85 19.23 -5.00
N SER A 95 15.37 19.85 -6.07
CA SER A 95 13.96 19.82 -6.44
C SER A 95 13.43 18.40 -6.69
N ALA A 96 14.22 17.57 -7.39
CA ALA A 96 13.87 16.18 -7.61
C ALA A 96 13.81 15.38 -6.30
N LEU A 97 14.77 15.58 -5.40
CA LEU A 97 14.82 14.94 -4.10
C LEU A 97 13.61 15.33 -3.23
N LEU A 98 13.32 16.63 -3.13
CA LEU A 98 12.17 17.13 -2.37
C LEU A 98 10.84 16.57 -2.89
N SER A 99 10.72 16.43 -4.21
CA SER A 99 9.55 15.80 -4.82
C SER A 99 9.41 14.32 -4.43
N CYS A 100 10.51 13.56 -4.37
CA CYS A 100 10.53 12.19 -3.91
C CYS A 100 10.14 12.08 -2.42
N ILE A 101 10.73 12.92 -1.57
CA ILE A 101 10.42 12.97 -0.13
C ILE A 101 8.93 13.24 0.07
N HIS A 102 8.38 14.25 -0.61
CA HIS A 102 6.96 14.57 -0.51
C HIS A 102 6.05 13.41 -0.96
N SER A 103 6.46 12.67 -2.00
CA SER A 103 5.74 11.46 -2.45
C SER A 103 5.71 10.38 -1.36
N LEU A 104 6.87 10.12 -0.73
CA LEU A 104 7.01 9.14 0.35
C LEU A 104 6.21 9.53 1.59
N ASP A 105 6.25 10.79 2.02
CA ASP A 105 5.48 11.32 3.15
C ASP A 105 3.96 11.16 2.93
N ASN A 106 3.50 11.45 1.71
CA ASN A 106 2.10 11.26 1.36
C ASN A 106 1.69 9.78 1.40
N LEU A 107 2.58 8.88 0.94
CA LEU A 107 2.33 7.45 0.99
C LEU A 107 2.23 6.95 2.43
N GLU A 108 3.17 7.36 3.28
CA GLU A 108 3.18 7.01 4.70
C GLU A 108 1.95 7.56 5.44
N SER A 109 1.57 8.80 5.17
CA SER A 109 0.37 9.42 5.74
C SER A 109 -0.90 8.66 5.38
N ARG A 110 -1.05 8.24 4.12
CA ARG A 110 -2.18 7.41 3.67
C ARG A 110 -2.20 6.05 4.36
N ARG A 111 -1.05 5.40 4.54
CA ARG A 111 -0.92 4.13 5.25
C ARG A 111 -1.35 4.26 6.71
N ARG A 112 -0.84 5.28 7.41
CA ARG A 112 -1.21 5.56 8.80
C ARG A 112 -2.73 5.78 8.93
N GLN A 113 -3.32 6.53 8.00
CA GLN A 113 -4.76 6.75 7.98
C GLN A 113 -5.55 5.46 7.75
N GLN A 114 -5.13 4.62 6.80
CA GLN A 114 -5.77 3.33 6.53
C GLN A 114 -5.69 2.39 7.74
N THR A 115 -4.50 2.28 8.36
CA THR A 115 -4.30 1.47 9.57
C THR A 115 -5.19 1.95 10.71
N TYR A 116 -5.25 3.27 10.94
CA TYR A 116 -6.12 3.86 11.96
C TYR A 116 -7.60 3.53 11.74
N ILE A 117 -8.09 3.67 10.50
CA ILE A 117 -9.47 3.32 10.15
C ILE A 117 -9.72 1.84 10.39
N GLN A 118 -8.80 0.98 9.96
CA GLN A 118 -8.92 -0.47 10.12
C GLN A 118 -8.94 -0.88 11.60
N GLU A 119 -8.07 -0.30 12.43
CA GLU A 119 -8.08 -0.52 13.89
C GLU A 119 -9.40 -0.08 14.51
N LYS A 120 -9.95 1.08 14.11
CA LYS A 120 -11.25 1.56 14.61
C LYS A 120 -12.39 0.63 14.21
N LEU A 121 -12.40 0.15 12.97
CA LEU A 121 -13.40 -0.82 12.50
C LEU A 121 -13.31 -2.14 13.27
N GLN A 122 -12.11 -2.63 13.58
CA GLN A 122 -11.93 -3.84 14.38
C GLN A 122 -12.46 -3.69 15.82
N LEU A 123 -12.37 -2.48 16.41
CA LEU A 123 -12.90 -2.21 17.73
C LEU A 123 -14.45 -2.11 17.74
N ILE A 124 -15.04 -1.60 16.66
CA ILE A 124 -16.50 -1.39 16.57
C ILE A 124 -17.21 -2.68 16.13
N SER A 125 -16.56 -3.50 15.29
CA SER A 125 -17.16 -4.72 14.75
C SER A 125 -17.75 -5.66 15.82
N PRO A 126 -17.08 -5.99 16.93
CA PRO A 126 -17.65 -6.84 17.95
C PRO A 126 -18.89 -6.24 18.60
N LEU A 127 -18.91 -4.92 18.83
CA LEU A 127 -20.06 -4.23 19.42
C LEU A 127 -21.26 -4.23 18.51
N LEU A 128 -21.05 -4.03 17.20
CA LEU A 128 -22.12 -4.12 16.20
C LEU A 128 -22.66 -5.54 16.09
N THR A 129 -21.78 -6.53 16.14
CA THR A 129 -22.16 -7.95 16.10
C THR A 129 -23.02 -8.29 17.32
N GLU A 130 -22.60 -7.91 18.52
CA GLU A 130 -23.37 -8.11 19.75
C GLU A 130 -24.75 -7.45 19.69
N GLN A 131 -24.82 -6.22 19.18
CA GLN A 131 -26.10 -5.51 19.03
C GLN A 131 -27.02 -6.19 18.02
N ILE A 132 -26.48 -6.70 16.91
CA ILE A 132 -27.25 -7.48 15.93
C ILE A 132 -27.82 -8.75 16.58
N TYR A 133 -27.01 -9.47 17.39
CA TYR A 133 -27.49 -10.65 18.11
C TYR A 133 -28.60 -10.32 19.08
N GLN A 134 -28.47 -9.27 19.87
CA GLN A 134 -29.48 -8.83 20.82
C GLN A 134 -30.79 -8.44 20.10
N ASP A 135 -30.71 -7.69 19.02
CA ASP A 135 -31.87 -7.28 18.21
C ASP A 135 -32.58 -8.50 17.59
N LEU A 136 -31.83 -9.50 17.13
CA LEU A 136 -32.40 -10.76 16.62
C LEU A 136 -33.10 -11.57 17.72
N LEU A 137 -32.49 -11.70 18.91
CA LEU A 137 -33.06 -12.41 20.03
C LEU A 137 -34.34 -11.75 20.58
N GLU A 138 -34.43 -10.42 20.50
CA GLU A 138 -35.61 -9.66 20.89
C GLU A 138 -36.68 -9.55 19.81
N GLY A 139 -36.48 -10.23 18.67
CA GLY A 139 -37.42 -10.23 17.55
C GLY A 139 -37.51 -8.91 16.79
N ARG A 140 -36.55 -8.02 17.00
CA ARG A 140 -36.44 -6.77 16.24
C ARG A 140 -35.80 -7.07 14.88
N ILE A 141 -36.64 -7.47 13.91
CA ILE A 141 -36.21 -7.82 12.55
C ILE A 141 -36.05 -6.52 11.77
N GLY A 142 -34.79 -6.14 11.51
CA GLY A 142 -34.44 -5.04 10.61
C GLY A 142 -33.68 -5.55 9.41
N ASP A 143 -33.51 -4.70 8.39
CA ASP A 143 -32.58 -5.02 7.30
C ASP A 143 -31.13 -4.81 7.76
N TYR A 144 -30.47 -5.92 8.10
CA TYR A 144 -29.08 -5.92 8.58
C TYR A 144 -28.07 -6.19 7.47
N SER A 145 -28.49 -6.34 6.22
CA SER A 145 -27.62 -6.71 5.10
C SER A 145 -26.43 -5.76 4.95
N GLU A 146 -26.65 -4.45 5.05
CA GLU A 146 -25.55 -3.46 5.01
C GLU A 146 -24.65 -3.51 6.26
N LYS A 147 -25.22 -3.72 7.44
CA LYS A 147 -24.45 -3.82 8.71
C LYS A 147 -23.59 -5.08 8.74
N ILE A 148 -24.11 -6.21 8.27
CA ILE A 148 -23.37 -7.48 8.17
C ILE A 148 -22.23 -7.36 7.15
N ALA A 149 -22.48 -6.73 6.01
CA ALA A 149 -21.44 -6.46 5.01
C ALA A 149 -20.34 -5.54 5.56
N ALA A 150 -20.70 -4.53 6.35
CA ALA A 150 -19.74 -3.61 6.98
C ALA A 150 -18.85 -4.31 8.04
N CYS A 151 -19.37 -5.34 8.71
CA CYS A 151 -18.62 -6.12 9.71
C CYS A 151 -17.68 -7.17 9.08
N ASN A 152 -17.67 -7.31 7.74
CA ASN A 152 -16.84 -8.29 7.02
C ASN A 152 -16.96 -9.73 7.58
N ILE A 153 -18.16 -10.12 7.97
CA ILE A 153 -18.48 -11.47 8.47
C ILE A 153 -18.43 -12.41 7.28
N LYS A 154 -17.29 -13.08 7.09
CA LYS A 154 -17.06 -14.01 5.96
C LYS A 154 -17.48 -15.45 6.27
N ASP A 155 -17.65 -15.77 7.54
CA ASP A 155 -18.00 -17.12 7.95
C ASP A 155 -19.50 -17.24 8.19
N ALA A 156 -20.05 -18.37 7.80
CA ALA A 156 -21.47 -18.66 7.91
C ALA A 156 -22.00 -18.43 9.33
N LEU A 157 -22.88 -17.45 9.49
CA LEU A 157 -23.51 -17.16 10.75
C LEU A 157 -24.62 -18.19 10.98
N TYR A 158 -24.44 -19.09 11.93
CA TYR A 158 -25.50 -19.97 12.40
C TYR A 158 -26.33 -19.23 13.47
N VAL A 159 -27.49 -18.75 13.09
CA VAL A 159 -28.43 -18.19 14.07
C VAL A 159 -29.39 -19.30 14.50
N VAL A 160 -29.24 -19.80 15.69
CA VAL A 160 -30.23 -20.69 16.29
C VAL A 160 -31.26 -19.83 17.02
N ILE A 161 -32.42 -19.63 16.40
CA ILE A 161 -33.53 -18.96 17.06
C ILE A 161 -34.33 -20.06 17.80
N SER A 162 -34.21 -20.09 19.13
CA SER A 162 -35.14 -20.88 19.95
C SER A 162 -36.29 -19.98 20.40
N THR A 163 -37.46 -20.18 19.88
CA THR A 163 -38.67 -19.56 20.46
C THR A 163 -39.24 -20.52 21.48
N GLN A 164 -39.22 -20.12 22.74
CA GLN A 164 -40.01 -20.80 23.76
C GLN A 164 -41.46 -20.35 23.59
N SER A 165 -42.29 -21.17 22.94
CA SER A 165 -43.73 -20.92 22.90
C SER A 165 -44.34 -21.62 24.13
N ASP A 166 -44.99 -20.88 24.99
CA ASP A 166 -45.79 -21.42 26.10
C ASP A 166 -47.11 -22.07 25.62
N PHE A 167 -47.27 -22.35 24.32
CA PHE A 167 -48.47 -23.03 23.80
C PHE A 167 -48.19 -24.51 23.58
N PRO A 168 -48.88 -25.39 24.26
CA PRO A 168 -48.79 -26.82 24.03
C PRO A 168 -49.48 -27.16 22.69
N GLY A 169 -48.71 -27.54 21.69
CA GLY A 169 -49.22 -28.07 20.45
C GLY A 169 -48.69 -27.51 19.15
N SER A 170 -47.76 -26.60 19.16
CA SER A 170 -47.09 -26.09 17.95
C SER A 170 -45.82 -26.89 17.64
N SER A 171 -45.80 -27.61 16.52
CA SER A 171 -44.56 -28.18 15.97
C SER A 171 -43.67 -27.06 15.50
N LEU A 172 -42.45 -26.95 16.02
CA LEU A 172 -41.43 -26.03 15.55
C LEU A 172 -40.80 -26.64 14.29
N ASP A 173 -41.02 -26.03 13.12
CA ASP A 173 -40.18 -26.27 11.96
C ASP A 173 -38.89 -25.45 12.07
N ILE A 174 -37.79 -26.15 12.35
CA ILE A 174 -36.46 -25.54 12.33
C ILE A 174 -35.98 -25.51 10.89
N ALA A 175 -36.07 -24.37 10.24
CA ALA A 175 -35.44 -24.17 8.93
C ALA A 175 -33.95 -23.81 9.15
N LEU A 176 -33.06 -24.75 8.83
CA LEU A 176 -31.62 -24.50 8.74
C LEU A 176 -31.33 -23.87 7.36
N TYR A 177 -31.03 -22.59 7.35
CA TYR A 177 -30.46 -21.96 6.14
C TYR A 177 -28.95 -22.02 6.20
N ALA A 178 -28.37 -22.97 5.48
CA ALA A 178 -26.96 -22.95 5.12
C ALA A 178 -26.85 -22.29 3.73
N GLN A 179 -26.29 -21.09 3.65
CA GLN A 179 -25.79 -20.57 2.38
C GLN A 179 -24.29 -20.88 2.31
N ILE A 180 -23.91 -21.65 1.29
CA ILE A 180 -22.55 -21.97 0.88
C ILE A 180 -21.96 -20.77 0.11
#